data_0c4f865508d20d81a6988702a6dbed3b
#
_entry.id   0c4f865508d20d81a6988702a6dbed3b
#
_cell.length_a   1.000
_cell.length_b   1.000
_cell.length_c   1.000
_cell.angle_alpha   90.00
_cell.angle_beta   90.00
_cell.angle_gamma   90.00
#
_symmetry.space_group_name_H-M   'P 1'
#
loop_
_entity.id
_entity.type
_entity.pdbx_description
1 polymer ?
#
loop_
_entity_poly.entity_id
_entity_poly.type
_entity_poly.pdbx_seq_one_letter_code
_entity_poly.pdbx_strand_id
1 'polypeptide(L)'
;MKLTTTQYEALAYELDALKLQVKQNVGEADARYIRRVLLCQRLSAISGRILLVLGFVTPWLWLAGVLFLALAKILDNMEIGHNVLHGQYDWMNDPVLHSKRYEWDIACDAGSWQRTHNFEHHTYTNIIGLDRDFGYGLLRLSNDFRWRLRNLWQGGTYL
;
A
#
# COMPACT_ATOMS: atom_id res chain seq x y z
N MET A 1 13.68 21.19 -20.14
CA MET A 1 15.15 21.13 -20.26
C MET A 1 15.54 19.66 -20.36
N LYS A 2 16.26 19.22 -21.38
CA LYS A 2 16.73 17.83 -21.50
C LYS A 2 18.13 17.74 -20.90
N LEU A 3 18.40 16.73 -20.11
CA LEU A 3 19.72 16.46 -19.56
C LEU A 3 20.69 16.03 -20.69
N THR A 4 21.94 16.35 -20.56
CA THR A 4 23.01 15.82 -21.44
C THR A 4 23.36 14.39 -21.04
N THR A 5 24.01 13.63 -21.91
CA THR A 5 24.46 12.25 -21.62
C THR A 5 25.32 12.19 -20.36
N THR A 6 26.26 13.10 -20.21
CA THR A 6 27.14 13.18 -19.03
C THR A 6 26.35 13.44 -17.73
N GLN A 7 25.28 14.26 -17.80
CA GLN A 7 24.41 14.49 -16.66
C GLN A 7 23.56 13.26 -16.29
N TYR A 8 23.13 12.49 -17.29
CA TYR A 8 22.45 11.20 -17.06
C TYR A 8 23.38 10.19 -16.39
N GLU A 9 24.62 10.08 -16.85
CA GLU A 9 25.62 9.18 -16.29
C GLU A 9 25.97 9.56 -14.83
N ALA A 10 26.16 10.85 -14.55
CA ALA A 10 26.40 11.34 -13.21
C ALA A 10 25.22 11.05 -12.28
N LEU A 11 23.99 11.32 -12.70
CA LEU A 11 22.78 11.02 -11.94
C LEU A 11 22.64 9.51 -11.67
N ALA A 12 22.88 8.67 -12.68
CA ALA A 12 22.83 7.22 -12.52
C ALA A 12 23.84 6.73 -11.46
N TYR A 13 25.07 7.25 -11.51
CA TYR A 13 26.11 6.94 -10.53
C TYR A 13 25.72 7.35 -9.11
N GLU A 14 25.17 8.55 -8.92
CA GLU A 14 24.69 9.02 -7.60
C GLU A 14 23.54 8.17 -7.08
N LEU A 15 22.59 7.80 -7.93
CA LEU A 15 21.47 6.94 -7.57
C LEU A 15 21.92 5.52 -7.17
N ASP A 16 22.88 4.95 -7.92
CA ASP A 16 23.45 3.64 -7.59
C ASP A 16 24.25 3.68 -6.27
N ALA A 17 25.01 4.74 -6.02
CA ALA A 17 25.70 4.93 -4.74
C ALA A 17 24.71 5.03 -3.57
N LEU A 18 23.64 5.84 -3.72
CA LEU A 18 22.58 5.95 -2.72
C LEU A 18 21.88 4.61 -2.47
N LYS A 19 21.55 3.87 -3.52
CA LYS A 19 20.96 2.54 -3.44
C LYS A 19 21.84 1.57 -2.65
N LEU A 20 23.14 1.58 -2.88
CA LEU A 20 24.09 0.76 -2.14
C LEU A 20 24.14 1.15 -0.66
N GLN A 21 24.20 2.45 -0.35
CA GLN A 21 24.17 2.96 1.01
C GLN A 21 22.90 2.55 1.76
N VAL A 22 21.73 2.70 1.13
CA VAL A 22 20.44 2.28 1.72
C VAL A 22 20.45 0.79 2.01
N LYS A 23 20.87 -0.04 1.03
CA LYS A 23 20.93 -1.51 1.21
C LYS A 23 21.86 -1.96 2.34
N GLN A 24 22.97 -1.27 2.52
CA GLN A 24 23.94 -1.58 3.60
C GLN A 24 23.40 -1.20 4.99
N ASN A 25 22.48 -0.26 5.06
CA ASN A 25 21.88 0.21 6.30
C ASN A 25 20.62 -0.58 6.71
N VAL A 26 20.08 -1.41 5.80
CA VAL A 26 18.95 -2.28 6.13
C VAL A 26 19.33 -3.25 7.25
N GLY A 27 18.55 -3.27 8.34
CA GLY A 27 18.88 -4.12 9.47
C GLY A 27 17.87 -4.08 10.62
N GLU A 28 18.36 -4.33 11.83
CA GLU A 28 17.53 -4.45 13.04
C GLU A 28 16.66 -3.22 13.36
N ALA A 29 17.06 -2.02 12.91
CA ALA A 29 16.23 -0.83 13.08
C ALA A 29 14.93 -0.95 12.27
N ASP A 30 15.03 -1.39 11.02
CA ASP A 30 13.90 -1.58 10.11
C ASP A 30 13.01 -2.74 10.59
N ALA A 31 13.64 -3.83 11.06
CA ALA A 31 12.91 -4.95 11.65
C ALA A 31 12.10 -4.53 12.89
N ARG A 32 12.67 -3.71 13.75
CA ARG A 32 11.93 -3.16 14.92
C ARG A 32 10.83 -2.21 14.50
N TYR A 33 11.06 -1.39 13.48
CA TYR A 33 10.06 -0.47 12.95
C TYR A 33 8.82 -1.24 12.49
N ILE A 34 8.95 -2.16 11.54
CA ILE A 34 7.79 -2.87 10.98
C ILE A 34 7.07 -3.73 12.02
N ARG A 35 7.79 -4.34 12.98
CA ARG A 35 7.15 -5.09 14.08
C ARG A 35 6.34 -4.17 15.01
N ARG A 36 6.79 -2.93 15.25
CA ARG A 36 6.02 -1.93 16.00
C ARG A 36 4.77 -1.49 15.25
N VAL A 37 4.88 -1.27 13.93
CA VAL A 37 3.73 -0.94 13.09
C VAL A 37 2.71 -2.08 13.11
N LEU A 38 3.16 -3.33 12.97
CA LEU A 38 2.29 -4.51 13.07
C LEU A 38 1.61 -4.62 14.45
N LEU A 39 2.32 -4.34 15.54
CA LEU A 39 1.74 -4.31 16.87
C LEU A 39 0.68 -3.20 16.99
N CYS A 40 0.98 -2.00 16.51
CA CYS A 40 0.05 -0.88 16.49
C CYS A 40 -1.22 -1.23 15.71
N GLN A 41 -1.08 -1.83 14.52
CA GLN A 41 -2.18 -2.30 13.69
C GLN A 41 -3.06 -3.31 14.46
N ARG A 42 -2.46 -4.32 15.08
CA ARG A 42 -3.19 -5.35 15.85
C ARG A 42 -3.93 -4.77 17.06
N LEU A 43 -3.26 -3.88 17.81
CA LEU A 43 -3.89 -3.21 18.95
C LEU A 43 -5.06 -2.33 18.49
N SER A 44 -4.89 -1.59 17.41
CA SER A 44 -5.97 -0.77 16.84
C SER A 44 -7.14 -1.65 16.38
N ALA A 45 -6.87 -2.77 15.73
CA ALA A 45 -7.89 -3.69 15.27
C ALA A 45 -8.70 -4.33 16.44
N ILE A 46 -8.01 -4.72 17.51
CA ILE A 46 -8.65 -5.27 18.71
C ILE A 46 -9.47 -4.20 19.43
N SER A 47 -8.86 -3.04 19.70
CA SER A 47 -9.52 -1.91 20.37
C SER A 47 -10.75 -1.45 19.60
N GLY A 48 -10.63 -1.35 18.27
CA GLY A 48 -11.75 -0.95 17.42
C GLY A 48 -12.93 -1.91 17.52
N ARG A 49 -12.70 -3.23 17.51
CA ARG A 49 -13.78 -4.24 17.69
C ARG A 49 -14.43 -4.16 19.05
N ILE A 50 -13.65 -4.02 20.13
CA ILE A 50 -14.17 -3.86 21.49
C ILE A 50 -15.03 -2.59 21.59
N LEU A 51 -14.53 -1.47 21.08
CA LEU A 51 -15.24 -0.19 21.11
C LEU A 51 -16.53 -0.21 20.28
N LEU A 52 -16.57 -0.91 19.15
CA LEU A 52 -17.82 -1.10 18.40
C LEU A 52 -18.88 -1.86 19.20
N VAL A 53 -18.47 -2.92 19.90
CA VAL A 53 -19.38 -3.65 20.78
C VAL A 53 -19.87 -2.76 21.93
N LEU A 54 -18.97 -2.02 22.57
CA LEU A 54 -19.34 -1.07 23.63
C LEU A 54 -20.14 0.14 23.10
N GLY A 55 -20.13 0.36 21.81
CA GLY A 55 -20.87 1.42 21.12
C GLY A 55 -22.39 1.32 21.26
N PHE A 56 -22.92 0.15 21.67
CA PHE A 56 -24.33 0.03 22.08
C PHE A 56 -24.69 0.88 23.29
N VAL A 57 -23.70 1.25 24.11
CA VAL A 57 -23.89 2.10 25.28
C VAL A 57 -23.91 3.59 24.93
N THR A 58 -23.06 4.00 23.98
CA THR A 58 -22.95 5.40 23.56
C THR A 58 -22.37 5.53 22.14
N PRO A 59 -22.92 6.42 21.30
CA PRO A 59 -22.44 6.64 19.93
C PRO A 59 -20.96 7.05 19.84
N TRP A 60 -20.43 7.71 20.85
CA TRP A 60 -19.02 8.13 20.87
C TRP A 60 -18.05 6.95 20.91
N LEU A 61 -18.39 5.88 21.64
CA LEU A 61 -17.58 4.66 21.63
C LEU A 61 -17.66 3.97 20.27
N TRP A 62 -18.82 3.97 19.62
CA TRP A 62 -18.98 3.45 18.28
C TRP A 62 -18.11 4.23 17.28
N LEU A 63 -18.16 5.56 17.31
CA LEU A 63 -17.33 6.40 16.45
C LEU A 63 -15.84 6.16 16.68
N ALA A 64 -15.40 6.09 17.93
CA ALA A 64 -14.02 5.75 18.26
C ALA A 64 -13.63 4.36 17.71
N GLY A 65 -14.52 3.37 17.81
CA GLY A 65 -14.32 2.04 17.26
C GLY A 65 -14.11 2.05 15.74
N VAL A 66 -14.92 2.83 15.02
CA VAL A 66 -14.76 3.02 13.58
C VAL A 66 -13.41 3.64 13.25
N LEU A 67 -12.97 4.67 13.96
CA LEU A 67 -11.68 5.33 13.74
C LEU A 67 -10.50 4.37 14.00
N PHE A 68 -10.54 3.58 15.05
CA PHE A 68 -9.51 2.56 15.33
C PHE A 68 -9.46 1.48 14.25
N LEU A 69 -10.61 1.01 13.75
CA LEU A 69 -10.65 0.04 12.66
C LEU A 69 -10.16 0.65 11.34
N ALA A 70 -10.52 1.89 11.04
CA ALA A 70 -10.01 2.59 9.87
C ALA A 70 -8.49 2.72 9.92
N LEU A 71 -7.92 3.13 11.07
CA LEU A 71 -6.48 3.18 11.27
C LEU A 71 -5.84 1.80 11.07
N ALA A 72 -6.42 0.75 11.66
CA ALA A 72 -5.91 -0.62 11.50
C ALA A 72 -5.89 -1.05 10.04
N LYS A 73 -6.93 -0.74 9.27
CA LYS A 73 -7.01 -1.09 7.83
C LYS A 73 -6.05 -0.27 6.97
N ILE A 74 -5.86 1.01 7.28
CA ILE A 74 -4.86 1.85 6.60
C ILE A 74 -3.45 1.30 6.84
N LEU A 75 -3.10 0.98 8.09
CA LEU A 75 -1.79 0.41 8.41
C LEU A 75 -1.59 -0.96 7.76
N ASP A 76 -2.61 -1.80 7.75
CA ASP A 76 -2.54 -3.13 7.14
C ASP A 76 -2.33 -3.05 5.63
N ASN A 77 -3.08 -2.17 4.95
CA ASN A 77 -3.01 -2.04 3.50
C ASN A 77 -1.76 -1.28 3.04
N MET A 78 -1.56 -0.05 3.54
CA MET A 78 -0.58 0.89 2.97
C MET A 78 0.83 0.68 3.52
N GLU A 79 0.96 0.35 4.81
CA GLU A 79 2.27 0.30 5.46
C GLU A 79 2.81 -1.13 5.61
N ILE A 80 1.94 -2.07 5.95
CA ILE A 80 2.37 -3.46 6.17
C ILE A 80 2.24 -4.26 4.88
N GLY A 81 1.02 -4.50 4.42
CA GLY A 81 0.75 -5.40 3.30
C GLY A 81 1.43 -4.98 2.01
N HIS A 82 1.31 -3.71 1.64
CA HIS A 82 1.96 -3.15 0.47
C HIS A 82 3.48 -3.43 0.46
N ASN A 83 4.16 -3.04 1.54
CA ASN A 83 5.62 -3.20 1.66
C ASN A 83 6.06 -4.67 1.78
N VAL A 84 5.32 -5.48 2.53
CA VAL A 84 5.60 -6.91 2.67
C VAL A 84 5.41 -7.63 1.33
N LEU A 85 4.32 -7.35 0.61
CA LEU A 85 4.05 -7.99 -0.69
C LEU A 85 5.00 -7.55 -1.80
N HIS A 86 5.67 -6.40 -1.65
CA HIS A 86 6.82 -6.00 -2.45
C HIS A 86 8.13 -6.72 -2.07
N GLY A 87 8.12 -7.55 -1.03
CA GLY A 87 9.31 -8.28 -0.58
C GLY A 87 10.32 -7.44 0.21
N GLN A 88 9.93 -6.24 0.67
CA GLN A 88 10.86 -5.33 1.37
C GLN A 88 11.44 -5.93 2.66
N TYR A 89 10.73 -6.88 3.28
CA TYR A 89 11.11 -7.50 4.55
C TYR A 89 11.52 -8.98 4.43
N ASP A 90 11.62 -9.52 3.21
CA ASP A 90 11.96 -10.94 2.97
C ASP A 90 13.35 -11.32 3.52
N TRP A 91 14.26 -10.35 3.60
CA TRP A 91 15.59 -10.52 4.18
C TRP A 91 15.57 -10.94 5.65
N MET A 92 14.50 -10.61 6.41
CA MET A 92 14.34 -11.03 7.81
C MET A 92 13.99 -12.51 7.95
N ASN A 93 13.54 -13.16 6.88
CA ASN A 93 12.95 -14.50 6.89
C ASN A 93 11.91 -14.71 8.00
N ASP A 94 11.16 -13.66 8.32
CA ASP A 94 10.12 -13.64 9.34
C ASP A 94 8.93 -14.50 8.86
N PRO A 95 8.32 -15.37 9.70
CA PRO A 95 7.21 -16.22 9.29
C PRO A 95 5.93 -15.46 8.96
N VAL A 96 5.77 -14.23 9.48
CA VAL A 96 4.58 -13.38 9.27
C VAL A 96 4.83 -12.32 8.21
N LEU A 97 6.00 -11.67 8.24
CA LEU A 97 6.34 -10.53 7.37
C LEU A 97 7.18 -10.98 6.16
N HIS A 98 6.66 -11.92 5.38
CA HIS A 98 7.35 -12.45 4.20
C HIS A 98 6.41 -12.50 3.00
N SER A 99 6.83 -11.98 1.85
CA SER A 99 6.02 -11.78 0.65
C SER A 99 5.30 -13.04 0.15
N LYS A 100 5.88 -14.22 0.34
CA LYS A 100 5.31 -15.50 -0.10
C LYS A 100 4.31 -16.12 0.87
N ARG A 101 4.14 -15.57 2.06
CA ARG A 101 3.30 -16.16 3.14
C ARG A 101 2.30 -15.16 3.70
N TYR A 102 2.54 -13.88 3.47
CA TYR A 102 1.69 -12.82 3.99
C TYR A 102 0.33 -12.84 3.30
N GLU A 103 -0.71 -12.84 4.11
CA GLU A 103 -2.07 -12.57 3.70
C GLU A 103 -2.64 -11.43 4.53
N TRP A 104 -3.40 -10.59 3.92
CA TRP A 104 -4.05 -9.45 4.53
C TRP A 104 -5.58 -9.61 4.59
N ASP A 105 -6.22 -8.85 5.45
CA ASP A 105 -7.67 -8.85 5.62
C ASP A 105 -8.31 -7.72 4.77
N ILE A 106 -8.19 -7.82 3.44
CA ILE A 106 -8.83 -6.93 2.48
C ILE A 106 -9.55 -7.71 1.37
N ALA A 107 -10.25 -7.00 0.47
CA ALA A 107 -11.10 -7.60 -0.55
C ALA A 107 -10.37 -8.40 -1.64
N CYS A 108 -9.04 -8.32 -1.72
CA CYS A 108 -8.21 -9.00 -2.71
C CYS A 108 -7.20 -9.90 -2.02
N ASP A 109 -7.02 -11.15 -2.48
CA ASP A 109 -5.96 -12.02 -1.99
C ASP A 109 -4.57 -11.50 -2.38
N ALA A 110 -3.55 -11.83 -1.57
CA ALA A 110 -2.19 -11.34 -1.75
C ALA A 110 -1.58 -11.74 -3.10
N GLY A 111 -1.85 -12.95 -3.59
CA GLY A 111 -1.32 -13.42 -4.87
C GLY A 111 -1.88 -12.65 -6.07
N SER A 112 -3.19 -12.40 -6.09
CA SER A 112 -3.84 -11.57 -7.12
C SER A 112 -3.33 -10.14 -7.08
N TRP A 113 -3.16 -9.57 -5.87
CA TRP A 113 -2.62 -8.23 -5.72
C TRP A 113 -1.17 -8.13 -6.23
N GLN A 114 -0.30 -9.08 -5.88
CA GLN A 114 1.08 -9.12 -6.39
C GLN A 114 1.11 -9.17 -7.91
N ARG A 115 0.22 -9.93 -8.55
CA ARG A 115 0.15 -9.99 -10.00
C ARG A 115 -0.27 -8.65 -10.60
N THR A 116 -1.36 -8.06 -10.10
CA THR A 116 -1.90 -6.82 -10.67
C THR A 116 -1.04 -5.61 -10.31
N HIS A 117 -0.57 -5.52 -9.08
CA HIS A 117 0.20 -4.37 -8.60
C HIS A 117 1.70 -4.50 -8.93
N ASN A 118 2.38 -5.57 -8.44
CA ASN A 118 3.82 -5.67 -8.62
C ASN A 118 4.24 -5.92 -10.08
N PHE A 119 3.40 -6.60 -10.87
CA PHE A 119 3.72 -6.88 -12.26
C PHE A 119 3.01 -5.93 -13.23
N GLU A 120 1.66 -5.91 -13.26
CA GLU A 120 0.93 -5.13 -14.27
C GLU A 120 1.13 -3.62 -14.03
N HIS A 121 0.86 -3.11 -12.82
CA HIS A 121 1.00 -1.69 -12.51
C HIS A 121 2.46 -1.20 -12.62
N HIS A 122 3.41 -1.88 -12.00
CA HIS A 122 4.83 -1.44 -12.06
C HIS A 122 5.45 -1.55 -13.46
N THR A 123 4.97 -2.48 -14.29
CA THR A 123 5.45 -2.60 -15.68
C THR A 123 4.80 -1.57 -16.60
N TYR A 124 3.51 -1.30 -16.41
CA TYR A 124 2.69 -0.49 -17.31
C TYR A 124 2.13 0.78 -16.65
N THR A 125 2.81 1.31 -15.65
CA THR A 125 2.34 2.45 -14.84
C THR A 125 1.70 3.55 -15.67
N ASN A 126 0.43 3.85 -15.40
CA ASN A 126 -0.40 4.85 -16.07
C ASN A 126 -0.69 4.59 -17.57
N ILE A 127 -0.39 3.40 -18.10
CA ILE A 127 -0.76 3.06 -19.49
C ILE A 127 -2.21 2.57 -19.50
N ILE A 128 -3.07 3.35 -20.15
CA ILE A 128 -4.52 3.06 -20.26
C ILE A 128 -4.75 1.69 -20.89
N GLY A 129 -5.52 0.84 -20.21
CA GLY A 129 -5.87 -0.49 -20.67
C GLY A 129 -4.87 -1.60 -20.31
N LEU A 130 -3.67 -1.25 -19.83
CA LEU A 130 -2.67 -2.20 -19.33
C LEU A 130 -2.51 -2.10 -17.82
N ASP A 131 -2.54 -0.89 -17.27
CA ASP A 131 -2.48 -0.63 -15.83
C ASP A 131 -3.89 -0.66 -15.23
N ARG A 132 -4.17 -1.68 -14.43
CA ARG A 132 -5.47 -1.82 -13.75
C ARG A 132 -5.61 -0.89 -12.56
N ASP A 133 -4.52 -0.50 -11.92
CA ASP A 133 -4.53 0.42 -10.78
C ASP A 133 -4.82 1.85 -11.23
N PHE A 134 -4.64 2.15 -12.52
CA PHE A 134 -4.96 3.45 -13.08
C PHE A 134 -6.47 3.61 -13.31
N GLY A 135 -7.19 3.98 -12.25
CA GLY A 135 -8.63 4.21 -12.26
C GLY A 135 -9.49 2.98 -12.04
N TYR A 136 -8.92 1.80 -11.84
CA TYR A 136 -9.62 0.53 -11.54
C TYR A 136 -10.76 0.18 -12.50
N GLY A 137 -10.68 0.69 -13.73
CA GLY A 137 -11.76 0.54 -14.72
C GLY A 137 -13.05 1.32 -14.39
N LEU A 138 -13.10 2.06 -13.28
CA LEU A 138 -14.25 2.82 -12.79
C LEU A 138 -14.05 4.32 -12.95
N LEU A 139 -12.88 4.83 -12.59
CA LEU A 139 -12.57 6.24 -12.55
C LEU A 139 -11.95 6.72 -13.86
N ARG A 140 -12.31 7.91 -14.27
CA ARG A 140 -11.69 8.63 -15.37
C ARG A 140 -10.70 9.64 -14.78
N LEU A 141 -9.43 9.24 -14.68
CA LEU A 141 -8.36 10.02 -14.07
C LEU A 141 -7.57 10.88 -15.09
N SER A 142 -7.75 10.64 -16.40
CA SER A 142 -7.11 11.42 -17.48
C SER A 142 -8.11 11.75 -18.57
N ASN A 143 -7.83 12.80 -19.34
CA ASN A 143 -8.59 13.15 -20.54
C ASN A 143 -8.48 12.10 -21.65
N ASP A 144 -7.46 11.28 -21.63
CA ASP A 144 -7.25 10.18 -22.60
C ASP A 144 -8.20 9.00 -22.40
N PHE A 145 -8.82 8.88 -21.21
CA PHE A 145 -9.90 7.92 -21.02
C PHE A 145 -11.16 8.36 -21.76
N ARG A 146 -11.75 7.42 -22.51
CA ARG A 146 -13.06 7.66 -23.14
C ARG A 146 -14.09 8.00 -22.07
N TRP A 147 -14.77 9.15 -22.22
CA TRP A 147 -15.86 9.54 -21.35
C TRP A 147 -17.05 8.56 -21.44
N ARG A 148 -17.66 8.23 -20.32
CA ARG A 148 -18.85 7.37 -20.19
C ARG A 148 -19.83 7.99 -19.20
N LEU A 149 -21.13 7.74 -19.35
CA LEU A 149 -22.20 8.27 -18.47
C LEU A 149 -21.95 7.99 -16.99
N ARG A 150 -21.36 6.83 -16.64
CA ARG A 150 -20.98 6.49 -15.27
C ARG A 150 -19.99 7.48 -14.65
N ASN A 151 -19.22 8.20 -15.44
CA ASN A 151 -18.26 9.18 -14.93
C ASN A 151 -18.92 10.44 -14.36
N LEU A 152 -20.23 10.67 -14.59
CA LEU A 152 -20.99 11.71 -13.92
C LEU A 152 -21.07 11.50 -12.40
N TRP A 153 -21.08 10.24 -11.97
CA TRP A 153 -21.20 9.85 -10.56
C TRP A 153 -19.85 9.52 -9.91
N GLN A 154 -18.77 9.87 -10.58
CA GLN A 154 -17.41 9.50 -10.16
C GLN A 154 -17.09 9.96 -8.73
N GLY A 155 -17.58 11.13 -8.28
CA GLY A 155 -17.40 11.58 -6.91
C GLY A 155 -18.06 10.69 -5.85
N GLY A 156 -19.20 10.06 -6.19
CA GLY A 156 -19.90 9.12 -5.31
C GLY A 156 -19.33 7.68 -5.36
N THR A 157 -18.66 7.31 -6.44
CA THR A 157 -18.05 5.97 -6.55
C THR A 157 -16.66 5.88 -5.91
N TYR A 158 -16.13 7.00 -5.47
CA TYR A 158 -14.83 7.08 -4.78
C TYR A 158 -14.97 7.02 -3.25
N LEU A 159 -16.18 7.26 -2.73
CA LEU A 159 -16.52 7.16 -1.30
C LEU A 159 -17.08 5.79 -0.96
#